data_ebcd4d0b514fe7c397484111770d4373
#
_entry.id   ebcd4d0b514fe7c397484111770d4373
#
_cell.length_a   1.000
_cell.length_b   1.000
_cell.length_c   1.000
_cell.angle_alpha   90.00
_cell.angle_beta   90.00
_cell.angle_gamma   90.00
#
_symmetry.space_group_name_H-M   'P 1'
#
loop_
_entity.id
_entity.type
_entity.pdbx_description
1 polymer ?
#
loop_
_entity_poly.entity_id
_entity_poly.type
_entity_poly.pdbx_seq_one_letter_code
_entity_poly.pdbx_strand_id
1 'polypeptide(L)'
;GDISKQQINRGDWLLTRQPLQATDRVLVIVDADTPIQHWQSLHLHHAASHITGRFSLLTNPQPADENPQPILAELLLDNPLSLAENDRLILRDIAAKKTLGGARVIHLTAPKRGKRQPAYLSWLTALAQAASDREVLDLHLAQGPVSLSDFSWARQLTERDMADLLAQTDSVVAGDIALSRPHAQQAQQTLLHVLCLYHQQHGDQLGLGRARLRRMALPTLDEGLVFRLIDDLLAEGVLKNTRGWLHLSAHGLAFTDEEQAQWQQVASYFADDPWWVRDLAAQMQIEESEMRTLLRKAAQLGYITAIVPDRYYRSQRIEQFADLVRELDASQGSACASDFRDRLGVGRKLAIQILEFFD
;
A
#
# COMPACT_ATOMS: atom_id res chain seq x y z
N GLY A 1 -24.23 18.98 27.13
CA GLY A 1 -23.13 18.93 26.18
C GLY A 1 -22.03 19.89 26.59
N ASP A 2 -20.79 19.52 26.38
CA ASP A 2 -19.59 20.23 26.87
C ASP A 2 -19.18 21.41 25.96
N ILE A 3 -19.98 21.75 24.95
CA ILE A 3 -19.68 22.84 24.02
C ILE A 3 -20.42 24.10 24.44
N SER A 4 -19.68 25.19 24.73
CA SER A 4 -20.25 26.47 25.04
C SER A 4 -20.75 27.19 23.79
N LYS A 5 -21.78 28.07 23.94
CA LYS A 5 -22.29 28.87 22.82
C LYS A 5 -21.21 29.72 22.13
N GLN A 6 -20.15 30.09 22.85
CA GLN A 6 -19.04 30.87 22.32
C GLN A 6 -18.10 30.08 21.40
N GLN A 7 -18.18 28.75 21.44
CA GLN A 7 -17.38 27.84 20.61
C GLN A 7 -18.07 27.48 19.30
N ILE A 8 -19.32 27.89 19.10
CA ILE A 8 -20.09 27.60 17.88
C ILE A 8 -20.20 28.89 17.07
N ASN A 9 -19.71 28.83 15.84
CA ASN A 9 -19.72 29.94 14.90
C ASN A 9 -20.71 29.69 13.77
N ARG A 10 -21.11 30.77 13.10
CA ARG A 10 -21.90 30.65 11.88
C ARG A 10 -21.07 29.98 10.78
N GLY A 11 -21.58 28.88 10.24
CA GLY A 11 -20.89 28.08 9.23
C GLY A 11 -20.27 26.80 9.77
N ASP A 12 -20.28 26.60 11.09
CA ASP A 12 -19.83 25.35 11.68
C ASP A 12 -20.76 24.19 11.32
N TRP A 13 -20.16 23.01 11.15
CA TRP A 13 -20.87 21.77 10.87
C TRP A 13 -21.05 20.94 12.14
N LEU A 14 -22.20 20.31 12.26
CA LEU A 14 -22.45 19.27 13.26
C LEU A 14 -22.18 17.90 12.60
N LEU A 15 -21.16 17.20 13.09
CA LEU A 15 -20.70 15.95 12.52
C LEU A 15 -20.84 14.80 13.51
N THR A 16 -21.22 13.63 13.03
CA THR A 16 -21.26 12.38 13.80
C THR A 16 -19.97 11.59 13.72
N ARG A 17 -19.07 11.98 12.84
CA ARG A 17 -17.75 11.38 12.64
C ARG A 17 -16.70 12.43 12.31
N GLN A 18 -15.44 12.07 12.45
CA GLN A 18 -14.34 12.98 12.16
C GLN A 18 -14.34 13.37 10.67
N PRO A 19 -14.29 14.69 10.34
CA PRO A 19 -14.29 15.15 8.96
C PRO A 19 -12.96 14.85 8.27
N LEU A 20 -12.98 14.79 6.94
CA LEU A 20 -11.78 14.96 6.13
C LEU A 20 -11.22 16.37 6.33
N GLN A 21 -9.95 16.52 5.96
CA GLN A 21 -9.31 17.83 5.97
C GLN A 21 -10.07 18.79 5.04
N ALA A 22 -10.34 20.02 5.51
CA ALA A 22 -10.92 21.07 4.69
C ALA A 22 -10.03 21.34 3.46
N THR A 23 -10.65 21.59 2.32
CA THR A 23 -9.96 21.83 1.05
C THR A 23 -10.01 23.30 0.63
N ASP A 24 -8.92 23.77 0.05
CA ASP A 24 -8.85 25.07 -0.63
C ASP A 24 -9.02 24.94 -2.16
N ARG A 25 -9.22 23.71 -2.66
CA ARG A 25 -9.39 23.41 -4.09
C ARG A 25 -10.42 22.33 -4.29
N VAL A 26 -11.40 22.61 -5.11
CA VAL A 26 -12.51 21.68 -5.38
C VAL A 26 -12.89 21.70 -6.85
N LEU A 27 -13.23 20.53 -7.38
CA LEU A 27 -13.69 20.38 -8.75
C LEU A 27 -15.20 20.43 -8.78
N VAL A 28 -15.74 21.26 -9.67
CA VAL A 28 -17.17 21.53 -9.79
C VAL A 28 -17.67 21.49 -11.23
N ILE A 29 -18.93 21.16 -11.37
CA ILE A 29 -19.72 21.48 -12.55
C ILE A 29 -20.47 22.77 -12.28
N VAL A 30 -20.46 23.68 -13.25
CA VAL A 30 -21.03 25.02 -13.11
C VAL A 30 -22.24 25.16 -13.99
N ASP A 31 -23.31 25.68 -13.40
CA ASP A 31 -24.50 26.12 -14.09
C ASP A 31 -24.62 27.65 -13.85
N ALA A 32 -24.36 28.43 -14.88
CA ALA A 32 -24.27 29.90 -14.78
C ALA A 32 -25.11 30.58 -15.83
N ASP A 33 -25.95 31.49 -15.37
CA ASP A 33 -26.81 32.36 -16.22
C ASP A 33 -25.99 33.42 -16.99
N THR A 34 -24.76 33.66 -16.56
CA THR A 34 -23.85 34.65 -17.15
C THR A 34 -22.50 34.06 -17.41
N PRO A 35 -21.83 34.41 -18.52
CA PRO A 35 -20.47 33.90 -18.82
C PRO A 35 -19.52 34.18 -17.68
N ILE A 36 -18.82 33.12 -17.20
CA ILE A 36 -17.78 33.21 -16.19
C ILE A 36 -16.43 33.20 -16.90
N GLN A 37 -15.56 34.12 -16.51
CA GLN A 37 -14.22 34.20 -17.09
C GLN A 37 -13.21 33.37 -16.32
N HIS A 38 -12.19 32.87 -17.01
CA HIS A 38 -11.06 32.21 -16.38
C HIS A 38 -10.35 33.17 -15.42
N TRP A 39 -10.04 32.72 -14.21
CA TRP A 39 -9.47 33.50 -13.10
C TRP A 39 -10.36 34.61 -12.54
N GLN A 40 -11.63 34.61 -12.87
CA GLN A 40 -12.57 35.54 -12.27
C GLN A 40 -12.66 35.31 -10.76
N SER A 41 -12.54 36.41 -9.99
CA SER A 41 -12.79 36.42 -8.54
C SER A 41 -14.29 36.50 -8.26
N LEU A 42 -14.74 35.80 -7.20
CA LEU A 42 -16.15 35.73 -6.86
C LEU A 42 -16.34 35.38 -5.38
N HIS A 43 -17.56 35.60 -4.89
CA HIS A 43 -18.03 35.08 -3.62
C HIS A 43 -18.68 33.71 -3.84
N LEU A 44 -18.37 32.79 -2.94
CA LEU A 44 -18.95 31.45 -2.85
C LEU A 44 -19.75 31.36 -1.55
N HIS A 45 -20.99 30.93 -1.67
CA HIS A 45 -21.85 30.67 -0.53
C HIS A 45 -22.13 29.17 -0.46
N HIS A 46 -21.84 28.59 0.70
CA HIS A 46 -22.12 27.20 1.04
C HIS A 46 -22.81 27.16 2.41
N ALA A 47 -24.03 26.70 2.46
CA ALA A 47 -24.84 26.72 3.66
C ALA A 47 -24.83 28.14 4.34
N ALA A 48 -24.34 28.22 5.57
CA ALA A 48 -24.21 29.48 6.30
C ALA A 48 -22.85 30.17 6.13
N SER A 49 -21.90 29.52 5.46
CA SER A 49 -20.57 30.04 5.18
C SER A 49 -20.54 30.85 3.90
N HIS A 50 -19.70 31.87 3.86
CA HIS A 50 -19.36 32.57 2.63
C HIS A 50 -17.86 32.85 2.60
N ILE A 51 -17.24 32.61 1.47
CA ILE A 51 -15.82 32.84 1.24
C ILE A 51 -15.58 33.43 -0.15
N THR A 52 -14.40 33.96 -0.38
CA THR A 52 -13.96 34.38 -1.71
C THR A 52 -13.09 33.28 -2.35
N GLY A 53 -13.00 33.35 -3.66
CA GLY A 53 -12.18 32.42 -4.43
C GLY A 53 -12.12 32.82 -5.90
N ARG A 54 -11.51 31.95 -6.70
CA ARG A 54 -11.32 32.16 -8.13
C ARG A 54 -11.69 30.91 -8.93
N PHE A 55 -12.20 31.14 -10.14
CA PHE A 55 -12.43 30.10 -11.12
C PHE A 55 -11.20 29.79 -11.95
N SER A 56 -10.81 28.51 -12.01
CA SER A 56 -9.95 27.98 -13.06
C SER A 56 -10.82 27.12 -13.98
N LEU A 57 -11.28 27.67 -15.09
CA LEU A 57 -12.05 26.91 -16.07
C LEU A 57 -11.21 25.79 -16.66
N LEU A 58 -11.74 24.59 -16.67
CA LEU A 58 -11.12 23.38 -17.24
C LEU A 58 -11.63 23.13 -18.65
N THR A 59 -12.92 23.42 -18.92
CA THR A 59 -13.54 23.39 -20.24
C THR A 59 -13.88 24.83 -20.67
N ASN A 60 -13.80 25.10 -21.96
CA ASN A 60 -14.23 26.38 -22.51
C ASN A 60 -15.73 26.31 -22.80
N PRO A 61 -16.56 27.21 -22.22
CA PRO A 61 -17.96 27.29 -22.60
C PRO A 61 -18.05 27.71 -24.09
N GLN A 62 -18.64 26.87 -24.89
CA GLN A 62 -18.95 27.19 -26.28
C GLN A 62 -20.36 27.75 -26.37
N PRO A 63 -20.57 28.99 -26.83
CA PRO A 63 -21.87 29.63 -26.80
C PRO A 63 -22.91 29.12 -27.82
N ALA A 64 -22.55 28.22 -28.70
CA ALA A 64 -23.31 27.91 -29.91
C ALA A 64 -23.62 26.45 -30.19
N ASP A 65 -23.35 25.52 -29.28
CA ASP A 65 -23.67 24.11 -29.52
C ASP A 65 -25.12 23.79 -29.13
N GLU A 66 -25.81 23.06 -30.02
CA GLU A 66 -27.15 22.49 -29.75
C GLU A 66 -27.16 21.55 -28.53
N ASN A 67 -25.96 21.14 -28.07
CA ASN A 67 -25.77 20.28 -26.90
C ASN A 67 -24.60 20.85 -26.03
N PRO A 68 -24.88 21.85 -25.16
CA PRO A 68 -23.83 22.54 -24.42
C PRO A 68 -23.11 21.57 -23.50
N GLN A 69 -21.79 21.44 -23.69
CA GLN A 69 -20.95 20.66 -22.81
C GLN A 69 -20.95 21.28 -21.39
N PRO A 70 -20.96 20.45 -20.34
CA PRO A 70 -20.93 20.97 -18.97
C PRO A 70 -19.69 21.82 -18.73
N ILE A 71 -19.84 22.95 -18.07
CA ILE A 71 -18.71 23.79 -17.68
C ILE A 71 -18.04 23.15 -16.46
N LEU A 72 -16.88 22.55 -16.68
CA LEU A 72 -16.05 22.00 -15.61
C LEU A 72 -15.06 23.05 -15.16
N ALA A 73 -14.92 23.24 -13.85
CA ALA A 73 -14.00 24.20 -13.27
C ALA A 73 -13.37 23.65 -11.98
N GLU A 74 -12.20 24.19 -11.67
CA GLU A 74 -11.60 24.12 -10.34
C GLU A 74 -11.88 25.45 -9.64
N LEU A 75 -12.42 25.39 -8.46
CA LEU A 75 -12.53 26.51 -7.53
C LEU A 75 -11.31 26.54 -6.64
N LEU A 76 -10.59 27.66 -6.65
CA LEU A 76 -9.52 27.95 -5.71
C LEU A 76 -10.09 28.88 -4.65
N LEU A 77 -10.16 28.38 -3.42
CA LEU A 77 -10.76 29.06 -2.29
C LEU A 77 -9.69 29.83 -1.52
N ASP A 78 -9.99 31.06 -1.11
CA ASP A 78 -9.04 31.87 -0.32
C ASP A 78 -8.87 31.33 1.10
N ASN A 79 -9.86 30.58 1.62
CA ASN A 79 -9.79 29.85 2.87
C ASN A 79 -10.31 28.42 2.68
N PRO A 80 -9.71 27.42 3.34
CA PRO A 80 -10.21 26.06 3.29
C PRO A 80 -11.64 25.94 3.77
N LEU A 81 -12.43 25.11 3.10
CA LEU A 81 -13.82 24.84 3.42
C LEU A 81 -14.05 23.33 3.51
N SER A 82 -14.86 22.92 4.50
CA SER A 82 -15.34 21.54 4.57
C SER A 82 -16.50 21.37 3.59
N LEU A 83 -16.35 20.43 2.65
CA LEU A 83 -17.30 20.16 1.57
C LEU A 83 -17.50 18.66 1.43
N ALA A 84 -18.66 18.27 0.95
CA ALA A 84 -18.95 16.94 0.46
C ALA A 84 -19.20 16.96 -1.05
N GLU A 85 -19.06 15.83 -1.72
CA GLU A 85 -19.49 15.72 -3.11
C GLU A 85 -21.00 15.88 -3.21
N ASN A 86 -21.47 16.46 -4.30
CA ASN A 86 -22.83 16.94 -4.54
C ASN A 86 -23.26 18.19 -3.74
N ASP A 87 -22.39 18.74 -2.89
CA ASP A 87 -22.70 20.04 -2.29
C ASP A 87 -22.94 21.09 -3.36
N ARG A 88 -23.92 21.95 -3.08
CA ARG A 88 -24.31 23.06 -3.96
C ARG A 88 -23.76 24.36 -3.44
N LEU A 89 -23.12 25.10 -4.32
CA LEU A 89 -22.52 26.39 -4.05
C LEU A 89 -23.26 27.44 -4.85
N ILE A 90 -23.54 28.59 -4.24
CA ILE A 90 -24.05 29.76 -4.94
C ILE A 90 -22.87 30.68 -5.25
N LEU A 91 -22.79 31.11 -6.50
CA LEU A 91 -21.73 31.94 -7.03
C LEU A 91 -22.25 33.38 -7.23
N ARG A 92 -21.55 34.36 -6.63
CA ARG A 92 -21.87 35.75 -6.78
C ARG A 92 -20.68 36.56 -7.24
N ASP A 93 -20.94 37.68 -7.91
CA ASP A 93 -19.88 38.60 -8.32
C ASP A 93 -19.15 39.15 -7.07
N ILE A 94 -17.90 39.61 -7.27
CA ILE A 94 -17.04 40.06 -6.18
C ILE A 94 -17.64 41.30 -5.43
N ALA A 95 -18.51 42.05 -6.06
CA ALA A 95 -19.25 43.14 -5.42
C ALA A 95 -20.47 42.65 -4.62
N ALA A 96 -20.74 41.35 -4.66
CA ALA A 96 -21.89 40.68 -4.05
C ALA A 96 -23.27 41.25 -4.47
N LYS A 97 -23.34 41.93 -5.63
CA LYS A 97 -24.56 42.56 -6.15
C LYS A 97 -25.36 41.60 -7.03
N LYS A 98 -24.72 40.71 -7.76
CA LYS A 98 -25.34 39.81 -8.72
C LYS A 98 -25.01 38.38 -8.44
N THR A 99 -26.01 37.48 -8.48
CA THR A 99 -25.79 36.04 -8.54
C THR A 99 -25.35 35.68 -9.98
N LEU A 100 -24.28 34.94 -10.10
CA LEU A 100 -23.72 34.50 -11.38
C LEU A 100 -24.27 33.14 -11.82
N GLY A 101 -24.65 32.31 -10.83
CA GLY A 101 -25.16 30.96 -11.04
C GLY A 101 -24.94 30.06 -9.84
N GLY A 102 -24.95 28.77 -10.09
CA GLY A 102 -24.66 27.72 -9.13
C GLY A 102 -23.48 26.86 -9.55
N ALA A 103 -22.90 26.16 -8.58
CA ALA A 103 -21.97 25.09 -8.85
C ALA A 103 -22.28 23.88 -7.98
N ARG A 104 -22.03 22.68 -8.49
CA ARG A 104 -22.12 21.43 -7.74
C ARG A 104 -20.74 20.80 -7.63
N VAL A 105 -20.36 20.43 -6.43
CA VAL A 105 -19.09 19.75 -6.16
C VAL A 105 -19.12 18.36 -6.81
N ILE A 106 -18.10 18.07 -7.63
CA ILE A 106 -17.94 16.77 -8.29
C ILE A 106 -16.90 15.94 -7.56
N HIS A 107 -15.78 16.59 -7.17
CA HIS A 107 -14.67 15.87 -6.54
C HIS A 107 -13.89 16.83 -5.64
N LEU A 108 -13.53 16.33 -4.45
CA LEU A 108 -12.87 17.13 -3.41
C LEU A 108 -11.36 17.28 -3.61
N THR A 109 -10.75 16.45 -4.45
CA THR A 109 -9.32 16.44 -4.66
C THR A 109 -8.98 16.75 -6.11
N ALA A 110 -8.17 17.79 -6.33
CA ALA A 110 -7.70 18.16 -7.65
C ALA A 110 -6.22 17.79 -7.82
N PRO A 111 -5.84 17.11 -8.90
CA PRO A 111 -4.43 16.80 -9.16
C PRO A 111 -3.65 18.07 -9.43
N LYS A 112 -2.39 18.12 -9.03
CA LYS A 112 -1.51 19.29 -9.25
C LYS A 112 -1.24 19.55 -10.72
N ARG A 113 -1.25 18.52 -11.57
CA ARG A 113 -0.96 18.57 -13.01
C ARG A 113 -1.93 17.71 -13.81
N GLY A 114 -2.07 17.97 -15.09
CA GLY A 114 -2.85 17.12 -16.00
C GLY A 114 -4.36 17.36 -16.02
N LYS A 115 -4.89 18.34 -15.28
CA LYS A 115 -6.33 18.62 -15.15
C LYS A 115 -7.08 18.90 -16.48
N ARG A 116 -6.36 19.35 -17.50
CA ARG A 116 -6.92 19.64 -18.83
C ARG A 116 -6.63 18.55 -19.86
N GLN A 117 -6.10 17.41 -19.46
CA GLN A 117 -5.95 16.28 -20.36
C GLN A 117 -7.32 15.71 -20.73
N PRO A 118 -7.55 15.34 -22.00
CA PRO A 118 -8.85 14.85 -22.46
C PRO A 118 -9.39 13.68 -21.64
N ALA A 119 -8.53 12.71 -21.28
CA ALA A 119 -8.93 11.57 -20.47
C ALA A 119 -9.43 11.98 -19.07
N TYR A 120 -8.76 12.97 -18.44
CA TYR A 120 -9.19 13.48 -17.13
C TYR A 120 -10.50 14.25 -17.22
N LEU A 121 -10.68 15.08 -18.24
CA LEU A 121 -11.93 15.80 -18.46
C LEU A 121 -13.09 14.86 -18.75
N SER A 122 -12.89 13.81 -19.54
CA SER A 122 -13.89 12.78 -19.78
C SER A 122 -14.29 12.07 -18.48
N TRP A 123 -13.33 11.73 -17.63
CA TRP A 123 -13.58 11.13 -16.32
C TRP A 123 -14.38 12.08 -15.41
N LEU A 124 -14.01 13.37 -15.31
CA LEU A 124 -14.78 14.38 -14.55
C LEU A 124 -16.19 14.54 -15.08
N THR A 125 -16.37 14.52 -16.40
CA THR A 125 -17.71 14.58 -17.01
C THR A 125 -18.53 13.36 -16.62
N ALA A 126 -17.95 12.17 -16.65
CA ALA A 126 -18.61 10.95 -16.21
C ALA A 126 -19.00 11.00 -14.73
N LEU A 127 -18.12 11.49 -13.84
CA LEU A 127 -18.44 11.70 -12.43
C LEU A 127 -19.60 12.72 -12.24
N ALA A 128 -19.61 13.79 -13.03
CA ALA A 128 -20.67 14.79 -12.95
C ALA A 128 -22.02 14.24 -13.41
N GLN A 129 -22.05 13.25 -14.27
CA GLN A 129 -23.25 12.60 -14.84
C GLN A 129 -23.67 11.34 -14.11
N ALA A 130 -22.81 10.78 -13.24
CA ALA A 130 -23.08 9.54 -12.52
C ALA A 130 -24.38 9.68 -11.69
N ALA A 131 -25.25 8.69 -11.82
CA ALA A 131 -26.58 8.69 -11.19
C ALA A 131 -26.58 8.01 -9.81
N SER A 132 -25.53 7.25 -9.48
CA SER A 132 -25.46 6.47 -8.25
C SER A 132 -24.03 6.48 -7.64
N ASP A 133 -23.93 6.21 -6.34
CA ASP A 133 -22.65 6.07 -5.64
C ASP A 133 -21.85 4.89 -6.17
N ARG A 134 -22.52 3.86 -6.68
CA ARG A 134 -21.88 2.73 -7.35
C ARG A 134 -21.15 3.16 -8.61
N GLU A 135 -21.81 3.91 -9.50
CA GLU A 135 -21.16 4.42 -10.71
C GLU A 135 -19.97 5.31 -10.38
N VAL A 136 -20.09 6.14 -9.34
CA VAL A 136 -18.99 6.99 -8.86
C VAL A 136 -17.83 6.12 -8.36
N LEU A 137 -18.10 5.09 -7.54
CA LEU A 137 -17.06 4.18 -7.06
C LEU A 137 -16.37 3.43 -8.21
N ASP A 138 -17.14 2.91 -9.17
CA ASP A 138 -16.61 2.21 -10.34
C ASP A 138 -15.71 3.13 -11.18
N LEU A 139 -16.10 4.41 -11.36
CA LEU A 139 -15.27 5.41 -12.03
C LEU A 139 -13.97 5.71 -11.28
N HIS A 140 -13.97 5.74 -9.95
CA HIS A 140 -12.75 5.90 -9.15
C HIS A 140 -11.86 4.67 -9.23
N LEU A 141 -12.44 3.48 -9.08
CA LEU A 141 -11.72 2.20 -9.17
C LEU A 141 -11.08 1.96 -10.54
N ALA A 142 -11.66 2.53 -11.60
CA ALA A 142 -11.08 2.51 -12.93
C ALA A 142 -9.81 3.38 -13.06
N GLN A 143 -9.61 4.36 -12.18
CA GLN A 143 -8.39 5.18 -12.14
C GLN A 143 -7.28 4.57 -11.28
N GLY A 144 -7.62 3.74 -10.31
CA GLY A 144 -6.66 3.12 -9.41
C GLY A 144 -7.22 2.77 -8.03
N PRO A 145 -6.35 2.66 -7.01
CA PRO A 145 -6.78 2.37 -5.65
C PRO A 145 -7.60 3.52 -5.04
N VAL A 146 -8.63 3.15 -4.27
CA VAL A 146 -9.55 4.09 -3.62
C VAL A 146 -9.48 3.92 -2.11
N SER A 147 -9.28 5.03 -1.37
CA SER A 147 -9.46 5.06 0.07
C SER A 147 -10.95 5.02 0.40
N LEU A 148 -11.38 4.01 1.14
CA LEU A 148 -12.78 3.80 1.49
C LEU A 148 -13.28 4.85 2.49
N SER A 149 -12.43 5.28 3.42
CA SER A 149 -12.72 6.34 4.37
C SER A 149 -12.93 7.69 3.67
N ASP A 150 -12.03 8.04 2.73
CA ASP A 150 -12.16 9.28 1.97
C ASP A 150 -13.41 9.25 1.07
N PHE A 151 -13.65 8.15 0.37
CA PHE A 151 -14.83 7.98 -0.47
C PHE A 151 -16.13 8.03 0.33
N SER A 152 -16.19 7.29 1.44
CA SER A 152 -17.36 7.28 2.33
C SER A 152 -17.64 8.67 2.92
N TRP A 153 -16.58 9.43 3.28
CA TRP A 153 -16.75 10.81 3.71
C TRP A 153 -17.23 11.71 2.57
N ALA A 154 -16.57 11.67 1.43
CA ALA A 154 -16.90 12.52 0.28
C ALA A 154 -18.36 12.34 -0.16
N ARG A 155 -18.88 11.11 -0.11
CA ARG A 155 -20.25 10.76 -0.48
C ARG A 155 -21.24 10.74 0.67
N GLN A 156 -20.80 11.03 1.92
CA GLN A 156 -21.61 10.99 3.14
C GLN A 156 -22.31 9.65 3.38
N LEU A 157 -21.61 8.53 3.04
CA LEU A 157 -22.13 7.18 3.21
C LEU A 157 -21.94 6.69 4.63
N THR A 158 -22.91 5.93 5.14
CA THR A 158 -22.74 5.18 6.38
C THR A 158 -21.86 3.95 6.17
N GLU A 159 -21.38 3.35 7.26
CA GLU A 159 -20.62 2.06 7.17
C GLU A 159 -21.43 0.96 6.48
N ARG A 160 -22.75 0.92 6.73
CA ARG A 160 -23.64 -0.04 6.09
C ARG A 160 -23.77 0.22 4.59
N ASP A 161 -24.01 1.47 4.17
CA ASP A 161 -24.11 1.82 2.76
C ASP A 161 -22.82 1.50 2.03
N MET A 162 -21.66 1.72 2.67
CA MET A 162 -20.35 1.40 2.11
C MET A 162 -20.17 -0.11 1.97
N ALA A 163 -20.56 -0.90 2.96
CA ALA A 163 -20.50 -2.37 2.89
C ALA A 163 -21.41 -2.93 1.79
N ASP A 164 -22.66 -2.42 1.70
CA ASP A 164 -23.60 -2.82 0.64
C ASP A 164 -23.09 -2.44 -0.76
N LEU A 165 -22.41 -1.29 -0.87
CA LEU A 165 -21.81 -0.83 -2.12
C LEU A 165 -20.63 -1.72 -2.55
N LEU A 166 -19.73 -2.05 -1.63
CA LEU A 166 -18.60 -2.93 -1.89
C LEU A 166 -19.03 -4.36 -2.26
N ALA A 167 -20.11 -4.86 -1.66
CA ALA A 167 -20.65 -6.17 -2.01
C ALA A 167 -21.15 -6.27 -3.47
N GLN A 168 -21.44 -5.12 -4.09
CA GLN A 168 -21.90 -5.03 -5.47
C GLN A 168 -20.77 -4.72 -6.46
N THR A 169 -19.57 -4.42 -5.99
CA THR A 169 -18.41 -4.08 -6.84
C THR A 169 -17.44 -5.24 -6.95
N ASP A 170 -16.88 -5.45 -8.15
CA ASP A 170 -15.80 -6.43 -8.33
C ASP A 170 -14.45 -5.83 -7.98
N SER A 171 -14.16 -5.84 -6.67
CA SER A 171 -12.96 -5.22 -6.11
C SER A 171 -12.27 -6.12 -5.09
N VAL A 172 -10.98 -5.88 -4.88
CA VAL A 172 -10.17 -6.44 -3.79
C VAL A 172 -10.00 -5.37 -2.74
N VAL A 173 -10.31 -5.70 -1.50
CA VAL A 173 -10.22 -4.77 -0.36
C VAL A 173 -9.16 -5.26 0.61
N ALA A 174 -8.31 -4.34 1.06
CA ALA A 174 -7.35 -4.57 2.13
C ALA A 174 -7.27 -3.32 3.02
N GLY A 175 -7.68 -3.45 4.29
CA GLY A 175 -7.79 -2.32 5.20
C GLY A 175 -8.74 -1.26 4.66
N ASP A 176 -8.23 -0.04 4.52
CA ASP A 176 -8.98 1.11 3.99
C ASP A 176 -8.92 1.25 2.46
N ILE A 177 -8.21 0.37 1.76
CA ILE A 177 -7.97 0.53 0.32
C ILE A 177 -8.74 -0.54 -0.48
N ALA A 178 -9.48 -0.08 -1.50
CA ALA A 178 -10.09 -0.92 -2.53
C ALA A 178 -9.38 -0.76 -3.87
N LEU A 179 -9.28 -1.85 -4.63
CA LEU A 179 -8.71 -1.90 -5.97
C LEU A 179 -9.62 -2.72 -6.87
N SER A 180 -9.89 -2.28 -8.10
CA SER A 180 -10.69 -3.06 -9.04
C SER A 180 -10.03 -4.41 -9.38
N ARG A 181 -10.82 -5.44 -9.67
CA ARG A 181 -10.31 -6.76 -10.03
C ARG A 181 -9.32 -6.74 -11.20
N PRO A 182 -9.56 -5.98 -12.30
CA PRO A 182 -8.59 -5.88 -13.38
C PRO A 182 -7.24 -5.29 -12.93
N HIS A 183 -7.25 -4.23 -12.11
CA HIS A 183 -6.01 -3.64 -11.57
C HIS A 183 -5.31 -4.59 -10.58
N ALA A 184 -6.06 -5.34 -9.78
CA ALA A 184 -5.52 -6.36 -8.89
C ALA A 184 -4.81 -7.47 -9.69
N GLN A 185 -5.44 -7.96 -10.76
CA GLN A 185 -4.83 -8.95 -11.66
C GLN A 185 -3.56 -8.42 -12.33
N GLN A 186 -3.57 -7.18 -12.79
CA GLN A 186 -2.37 -6.55 -13.37
C GLN A 186 -1.25 -6.41 -12.33
N ALA A 187 -1.57 -6.03 -11.10
CA ALA A 187 -0.61 -5.97 -9.99
C ALA A 187 -0.04 -7.36 -9.66
N GLN A 188 -0.88 -8.40 -9.62
CA GLN A 188 -0.44 -9.79 -9.43
C GLN A 188 0.48 -10.25 -10.56
N GLN A 189 0.17 -9.93 -11.81
CA GLN A 189 1.05 -10.23 -12.95
C GLN A 189 2.42 -9.53 -12.82
N THR A 190 2.43 -8.30 -12.34
CA THR A 190 3.67 -7.56 -12.09
C THR A 190 4.53 -8.23 -11.01
N LEU A 191 3.91 -8.69 -9.90
CA LEU A 191 4.59 -9.45 -8.85
C LEU A 191 5.22 -10.74 -9.40
N LEU A 192 4.45 -11.50 -10.18
CA LEU A 192 4.92 -12.74 -10.79
C LEU A 192 6.04 -12.52 -11.80
N HIS A 193 5.93 -11.48 -12.61
CA HIS A 193 6.95 -11.11 -13.60
C HIS A 193 8.28 -10.75 -12.93
N VAL A 194 8.24 -9.89 -11.89
CA VAL A 194 9.45 -9.51 -11.14
C VAL A 194 10.10 -10.73 -10.49
N LEU A 195 9.30 -11.64 -9.93
CA LEU A 195 9.81 -12.85 -9.32
C LEU A 195 10.39 -13.81 -10.36
N CYS A 196 9.79 -13.92 -11.53
CA CYS A 196 10.31 -14.71 -12.66
C CYS A 196 11.69 -14.19 -13.12
N LEU A 197 11.82 -12.87 -13.32
CA LEU A 197 13.10 -12.25 -13.65
C LEU A 197 14.16 -12.47 -12.57
N TYR A 198 13.76 -12.40 -11.30
CA TYR A 198 14.64 -12.67 -10.18
C TYR A 198 15.17 -14.10 -10.21
N HIS A 199 14.32 -15.09 -10.46
CA HIS A 199 14.74 -16.49 -10.57
C HIS A 199 15.69 -16.74 -11.76
N GLN A 200 15.50 -16.03 -12.89
CA GLN A 200 16.39 -16.12 -14.04
C GLN A 200 17.79 -15.56 -13.74
N GLN A 201 17.86 -14.48 -12.97
CA GLN A 201 19.13 -13.82 -12.61
C GLN A 201 19.83 -14.47 -11.42
N HIS A 202 19.08 -15.12 -10.53
CA HIS A 202 19.55 -15.70 -9.28
C HIS A 202 19.03 -17.12 -9.11
N GLY A 203 19.41 -18.01 -10.04
CA GLY A 203 18.97 -19.41 -10.05
C GLY A 203 19.40 -20.23 -8.82
N ASP A 204 20.42 -19.73 -8.10
CA ASP A 204 20.93 -20.28 -6.84
C ASP A 204 20.13 -19.85 -5.61
N GLN A 205 19.15 -18.96 -5.77
CA GLN A 205 18.34 -18.43 -4.67
C GLN A 205 16.87 -18.88 -4.78
N LEU A 206 16.28 -19.21 -3.64
CA LEU A 206 14.91 -19.71 -3.60
C LEU A 206 13.89 -18.65 -4.06
N GLY A 207 14.08 -17.39 -3.65
CA GLY A 207 13.17 -16.32 -4.02
C GLY A 207 13.37 -15.02 -3.23
N LEU A 208 12.30 -14.26 -3.04
CA LEU A 208 12.30 -12.96 -2.38
C LEU A 208 11.44 -12.96 -1.12
N GLY A 209 11.86 -12.25 -0.10
CA GLY A 209 10.99 -11.92 1.03
C GLY A 209 9.85 -10.99 0.59
N ARG A 210 8.69 -11.09 1.26
CA ARG A 210 7.44 -10.36 0.94
C ARG A 210 7.65 -8.85 0.77
N ALA A 211 8.31 -8.20 1.74
CA ALA A 211 8.58 -6.76 1.70
C ALA A 211 9.54 -6.36 0.56
N ARG A 212 10.53 -7.21 0.24
CA ARG A 212 11.45 -6.96 -0.88
C ARG A 212 10.74 -7.08 -2.22
N LEU A 213 9.92 -8.12 -2.40
CA LEU A 213 9.12 -8.30 -3.62
C LEU A 213 8.20 -7.10 -3.85
N ARG A 214 7.48 -6.62 -2.80
CA ARG A 214 6.66 -5.41 -2.88
C ARG A 214 7.47 -4.20 -3.37
N ARG A 215 8.61 -3.91 -2.73
CA ARG A 215 9.43 -2.74 -3.10
C ARG A 215 9.96 -2.80 -4.52
N MET A 216 10.24 -3.99 -5.03
CA MET A 216 10.73 -4.18 -6.40
C MET A 216 9.61 -4.09 -7.44
N ALA A 217 8.43 -4.64 -7.15
CA ALA A 217 7.35 -4.77 -8.12
C ALA A 217 6.35 -3.61 -8.06
N LEU A 218 5.93 -3.21 -6.86
CA LEU A 218 4.81 -2.30 -6.62
C LEU A 218 5.12 -1.29 -5.49
N PRO A 219 6.18 -0.48 -5.63
CA PRO A 219 6.66 0.40 -4.55
C PRO A 219 5.65 1.48 -4.14
N THR A 220 4.74 1.88 -5.02
CA THR A 220 3.77 2.95 -4.80
C THR A 220 2.41 2.47 -4.29
N LEU A 221 2.14 1.16 -4.37
CA LEU A 221 0.90 0.59 -3.84
C LEU A 221 0.98 0.42 -2.33
N ASP A 222 -0.20 0.52 -1.69
CA ASP A 222 -0.36 0.26 -0.26
C ASP A 222 0.18 -1.12 0.12
N GLU A 223 0.84 -1.20 1.28
CA GLU A 223 1.51 -2.42 1.72
C GLU A 223 0.53 -3.54 2.04
N GLY A 224 -0.54 -3.20 2.75
CA GLY A 224 -1.58 -4.15 3.12
C GLY A 224 -2.27 -4.74 1.88
N LEU A 225 -2.53 -3.88 0.89
CA LEU A 225 -3.11 -4.32 -0.38
C LEU A 225 -2.17 -5.27 -1.14
N VAL A 226 -0.88 -4.93 -1.25
CA VAL A 226 0.09 -5.81 -1.93
C VAL A 226 0.24 -7.14 -1.19
N PHE A 227 0.25 -7.13 0.13
CA PHE A 227 0.33 -8.36 0.92
C PHE A 227 -0.92 -9.22 0.75
N ARG A 228 -2.10 -8.62 0.66
CA ARG A 228 -3.33 -9.33 0.32
C ARG A 228 -3.25 -10.00 -1.05
N LEU A 229 -2.75 -9.29 -2.08
CA LEU A 229 -2.56 -9.86 -3.43
C LEU A 229 -1.57 -11.03 -3.42
N ILE A 230 -0.51 -10.96 -2.63
CA ILE A 230 0.43 -12.06 -2.44
C ILE A 230 -0.25 -13.26 -1.75
N ASP A 231 -1.08 -13.01 -0.73
CA ASP A 231 -1.81 -14.07 -0.02
C ASP A 231 -2.82 -14.77 -0.95
N ASP A 232 -3.48 -14.02 -1.82
CA ASP A 232 -4.36 -14.60 -2.85
C ASP A 232 -3.58 -15.53 -3.80
N LEU A 233 -2.40 -15.11 -4.31
CA LEU A 233 -1.53 -15.93 -5.15
C LEU A 233 -0.98 -17.17 -4.42
N LEU A 234 -0.73 -17.09 -3.11
CA LEU A 234 -0.34 -18.22 -2.28
C LEU A 234 -1.51 -19.22 -2.12
N ALA A 235 -2.72 -18.71 -1.89
CA ALA A 235 -3.94 -19.54 -1.77
C ALA A 235 -4.29 -20.25 -3.07
N GLU A 236 -4.06 -19.59 -4.21
CA GLU A 236 -4.21 -20.19 -5.56
C GLU A 236 -3.09 -21.18 -5.91
N GLY A 237 -2.04 -21.29 -5.09
CA GLY A 237 -0.90 -22.18 -5.34
C GLY A 237 0.04 -21.73 -6.46
N VAL A 238 -0.14 -20.53 -7.00
CA VAL A 238 0.73 -19.92 -8.01
C VAL A 238 2.09 -19.56 -7.41
N LEU A 239 2.07 -19.02 -6.19
CA LEU A 239 3.23 -18.79 -5.36
C LEU A 239 3.35 -19.85 -4.26
N LYS A 240 4.57 -20.07 -3.80
CA LYS A 240 4.89 -20.82 -2.58
C LYS A 240 5.71 -19.96 -1.64
N ASN A 241 5.55 -20.21 -0.34
CA ASN A 241 6.36 -19.61 0.69
C ASN A 241 7.15 -20.70 1.41
N THR A 242 8.44 -20.67 1.27
CA THR A 242 9.34 -21.60 1.96
C THR A 242 10.23 -20.78 2.90
N ARG A 243 10.01 -20.88 4.21
CA ARG A 243 10.79 -20.19 5.26
C ARG A 243 10.89 -18.67 5.05
N GLY A 244 9.79 -18.04 4.66
CA GLY A 244 9.74 -16.60 4.40
C GLY A 244 10.14 -16.17 2.99
N TRP A 245 10.62 -17.12 2.15
CA TRP A 245 10.97 -16.86 0.77
C TRP A 245 9.81 -17.19 -0.17
N LEU A 246 9.32 -16.19 -0.88
CA LEU A 246 8.31 -16.33 -1.92
C LEU A 246 8.97 -16.75 -3.22
N HIS A 247 8.43 -17.78 -3.85
CA HIS A 247 8.91 -18.28 -5.15
C HIS A 247 7.74 -18.80 -6.00
N LEU A 248 7.97 -18.86 -7.30
CA LEU A 248 7.00 -19.47 -8.22
C LEU A 248 6.88 -20.97 -7.91
N SER A 249 5.68 -21.53 -8.04
CA SER A 249 5.42 -22.95 -7.76
C SER A 249 6.25 -23.90 -8.63
N ALA A 250 6.59 -23.45 -9.85
CA ALA A 250 7.46 -24.20 -10.77
C ALA A 250 8.96 -24.03 -10.47
N HIS A 251 9.35 -23.10 -9.59
CA HIS A 251 10.75 -22.89 -9.21
C HIS A 251 11.03 -23.67 -7.94
N GLY A 252 11.76 -24.78 -8.08
CA GLY A 252 12.27 -25.57 -6.96
C GLY A 252 13.76 -25.35 -6.81
N LEU A 253 14.21 -24.90 -5.63
CA LEU A 253 15.63 -24.96 -5.31
C LEU A 253 15.98 -26.40 -5.05
N ALA A 254 16.96 -26.94 -5.79
CA ALA A 254 17.54 -28.25 -5.58
C ALA A 254 19.04 -28.16 -5.84
N PHE A 255 19.81 -28.97 -5.16
CA PHE A 255 21.23 -29.14 -5.53
C PHE A 255 21.32 -29.75 -6.92
N THR A 256 22.30 -29.32 -7.70
CA THR A 256 22.77 -30.11 -8.85
C THR A 256 23.41 -31.40 -8.34
N ASP A 257 23.65 -32.36 -9.23
CA ASP A 257 24.33 -33.63 -8.83
C ASP A 257 25.72 -33.35 -8.23
N GLU A 258 26.44 -32.36 -8.76
CA GLU A 258 27.75 -31.94 -8.26
C GLU A 258 27.64 -31.28 -6.88
N GLU A 259 26.72 -30.35 -6.73
CA GLU A 259 26.44 -29.68 -5.45
C GLU A 259 25.93 -30.67 -4.39
N GLN A 260 25.16 -31.69 -4.79
CA GLN A 260 24.67 -32.73 -3.89
C GLN A 260 25.84 -33.58 -3.38
N ALA A 261 26.78 -33.95 -4.26
CA ALA A 261 27.96 -34.67 -3.87
C ALA A 261 28.88 -33.86 -2.94
N GLN A 262 29.07 -32.57 -3.24
CA GLN A 262 29.80 -31.63 -2.37
C GLN A 262 29.12 -31.48 -1.03
N TRP A 263 27.78 -31.28 -1.02
CA TRP A 263 27.01 -31.14 0.21
C TRP A 263 27.11 -32.38 1.11
N GLN A 264 27.05 -33.57 0.57
CA GLN A 264 27.23 -34.82 1.35
C GLN A 264 28.57 -34.87 2.10
N GLN A 265 29.64 -34.37 1.48
CA GLN A 265 30.93 -34.24 2.14
C GLN A 265 30.94 -33.17 3.22
N VAL A 266 30.39 -31.99 2.90
CA VAL A 266 30.31 -30.83 3.80
C VAL A 266 29.40 -31.09 5.01
N ALA A 267 28.30 -31.80 4.81
CA ALA A 267 27.28 -32.03 5.86
C ALA A 267 27.85 -32.76 7.09
N SER A 268 28.86 -33.60 6.91
CA SER A 268 29.49 -34.32 8.02
C SER A 268 30.22 -33.42 9.00
N TYR A 269 30.70 -32.25 8.55
CA TYR A 269 31.38 -31.27 9.42
C TYR A 269 30.42 -30.54 10.36
N PHE A 270 29.14 -30.50 10.06
CA PHE A 270 28.11 -29.84 10.90
C PHE A 270 27.52 -30.74 11.99
N ALA A 271 28.15 -31.89 12.29
CA ALA A 271 27.58 -32.83 13.28
C ALA A 271 27.41 -32.18 14.66
N ASP A 272 28.44 -31.49 15.16
CA ASP A 272 28.47 -30.97 16.52
C ASP A 272 28.76 -29.47 16.60
N ASP A 273 29.50 -28.87 15.68
CA ASP A 273 30.02 -27.52 15.75
C ASP A 273 29.52 -26.61 14.61
N PRO A 274 29.38 -25.30 14.87
CA PRO A 274 29.15 -24.33 13.81
C PRO A 274 30.42 -24.06 13.00
N TRP A 275 30.24 -23.82 11.71
CA TRP A 275 31.36 -23.55 10.82
C TRP A 275 31.23 -22.15 10.20
N TRP A 276 32.39 -21.47 10.11
CA TRP A 276 32.54 -20.31 9.24
C TRP A 276 32.78 -20.74 7.80
N VAL A 277 32.21 -20.04 6.84
CA VAL A 277 32.41 -20.29 5.40
C VAL A 277 33.91 -20.41 5.08
N ARG A 278 34.72 -19.43 5.53
CA ARG A 278 36.15 -19.36 5.27
C ARG A 278 36.88 -20.58 5.81
N ASP A 279 36.58 -20.96 7.05
CA ASP A 279 37.30 -22.04 7.71
C ASP A 279 36.98 -23.42 7.08
N LEU A 280 35.70 -23.59 6.71
CA LEU A 280 35.25 -24.81 6.02
C LEU A 280 35.77 -24.86 4.58
N ALA A 281 35.83 -23.75 3.86
CA ALA A 281 36.40 -23.65 2.53
C ALA A 281 37.89 -24.03 2.53
N ALA A 282 38.67 -23.52 3.49
CA ALA A 282 40.06 -23.86 3.69
C ALA A 282 40.26 -25.36 4.02
N GLN A 283 39.41 -25.90 4.90
CA GLN A 283 39.48 -27.33 5.30
C GLN A 283 39.23 -28.28 4.11
N MET A 284 38.30 -27.88 3.23
CA MET A 284 37.91 -28.70 2.06
C MET A 284 38.66 -28.34 0.79
N GLN A 285 39.56 -27.37 0.82
CA GLN A 285 40.30 -26.85 -0.34
C GLN A 285 39.40 -26.42 -1.51
N ILE A 286 38.23 -25.80 -1.15
CA ILE A 286 37.27 -25.23 -2.09
C ILE A 286 37.41 -23.71 -2.03
N GLU A 287 37.14 -23.02 -3.14
CA GLU A 287 37.12 -21.57 -3.20
C GLU A 287 36.05 -21.00 -2.26
N GLU A 288 36.36 -19.94 -1.48
CA GLU A 288 35.47 -19.39 -0.47
C GLU A 288 34.14 -18.94 -1.07
N SER A 289 34.15 -18.36 -2.26
CA SER A 289 32.95 -17.92 -2.97
C SER A 289 32.01 -19.09 -3.34
N GLU A 290 32.59 -20.19 -3.77
CA GLU A 290 31.88 -21.43 -4.11
C GLU A 290 31.28 -22.07 -2.85
N MET A 291 32.08 -22.22 -1.77
CA MET A 291 31.60 -22.71 -0.49
C MET A 291 30.46 -21.84 0.05
N ARG A 292 30.58 -20.51 -0.04
CA ARG A 292 29.53 -19.58 0.39
C ARG A 292 28.22 -19.81 -0.40
N THR A 293 28.29 -20.04 -1.69
CA THR A 293 27.14 -20.34 -2.54
C THR A 293 26.48 -21.65 -2.15
N LEU A 294 27.26 -22.71 -1.97
CA LEU A 294 26.79 -24.04 -1.53
C LEU A 294 26.09 -23.97 -0.16
N LEU A 295 26.73 -23.33 0.85
CA LEU A 295 26.16 -23.22 2.19
C LEU A 295 24.92 -22.33 2.22
N ARG A 296 24.87 -21.26 1.44
CA ARG A 296 23.66 -20.43 1.30
C ARG A 296 22.51 -21.23 0.73
N LYS A 297 22.77 -22.05 -0.30
CA LYS A 297 21.77 -22.93 -0.91
C LYS A 297 21.32 -24.01 0.06
N ALA A 298 22.24 -24.63 0.81
CA ALA A 298 21.94 -25.60 1.87
C ALA A 298 21.06 -24.98 2.99
N ALA A 299 21.31 -23.71 3.35
CA ALA A 299 20.50 -23.00 4.32
C ALA A 299 19.08 -22.73 3.80
N GLN A 300 18.93 -22.34 2.55
CA GLN A 300 17.62 -22.16 1.93
C GLN A 300 16.83 -23.47 1.82
N LEU A 301 17.52 -24.58 1.54
CA LEU A 301 16.94 -25.93 1.58
C LEU A 301 16.63 -26.43 3.00
N GLY A 302 17.17 -25.75 4.02
CA GLY A 302 16.87 -26.02 5.41
C GLY A 302 17.74 -27.03 6.12
N TYR A 303 18.86 -27.40 5.53
CA TYR A 303 19.81 -28.30 6.18
C TYR A 303 20.60 -27.62 7.29
N ILE A 304 20.92 -26.34 7.10
CA ILE A 304 21.68 -25.52 8.03
C ILE A 304 21.01 -24.14 8.19
N THR A 305 21.41 -23.40 9.22
CA THR A 305 20.89 -22.05 9.50
C THR A 305 22.04 -21.12 9.87
N ALA A 306 22.06 -19.90 9.31
CA ALA A 306 23.01 -18.87 9.69
C ALA A 306 22.44 -18.05 10.87
N ILE A 307 23.13 -18.01 12.01
CA ILE A 307 22.82 -17.10 13.14
C ILE A 307 23.45 -15.72 12.91
N VAL A 308 24.64 -15.73 12.36
CA VAL A 308 25.33 -14.51 11.89
C VAL A 308 25.80 -14.73 10.46
N PRO A 309 26.05 -13.68 9.67
CA PRO A 309 26.55 -13.82 8.31
C PRO A 309 27.77 -14.76 8.24
N ASP A 310 27.75 -15.67 7.27
CA ASP A 310 28.83 -16.62 6.97
C ASP A 310 29.17 -17.62 8.10
N ARG A 311 28.33 -17.75 9.13
CA ARG A 311 28.48 -18.78 10.17
C ARG A 311 27.21 -19.62 10.28
N TYR A 312 27.34 -20.89 9.98
CA TYR A 312 26.22 -21.82 9.86
C TYR A 312 26.22 -22.88 10.96
N TYR A 313 25.00 -23.26 11.34
CA TYR A 313 24.70 -24.31 12.30
C TYR A 313 23.77 -25.34 11.67
N ARG A 314 23.84 -26.58 12.08
CA ARG A 314 22.84 -27.58 11.71
C ARG A 314 21.46 -27.17 12.20
N SER A 315 20.41 -27.31 11.38
CA SER A 315 19.05 -26.87 11.76
C SER A 315 18.55 -27.51 13.06
N GLN A 316 18.90 -28.79 13.29
CA GLN A 316 18.58 -29.46 14.55
C GLN A 316 19.21 -28.79 15.80
N ARG A 317 20.40 -28.18 15.64
CA ARG A 317 21.04 -27.46 16.74
C ARG A 317 20.31 -26.16 17.06
N ILE A 318 19.76 -25.51 16.05
CA ILE A 318 18.92 -24.33 16.21
C ILE A 318 17.62 -24.66 16.96
N GLU A 319 17.01 -25.82 16.69
CA GLU A 319 15.83 -26.29 17.42
C GLU A 319 16.16 -26.51 18.91
N GLN A 320 17.30 -27.08 19.22
CA GLN A 320 17.77 -27.22 20.62
C GLN A 320 17.97 -25.86 21.32
N PHE A 321 18.49 -24.87 20.60
CA PHE A 321 18.60 -23.50 21.13
C PHE A 321 17.23 -22.88 21.38
N ALA A 322 16.29 -23.05 20.45
CA ALA A 322 14.92 -22.56 20.61
C ALA A 322 14.21 -23.21 21.82
N ASP A 323 14.40 -24.52 22.02
CA ASP A 323 13.82 -25.24 23.17
C ASP A 323 14.42 -24.73 24.48
N LEU A 324 15.72 -24.48 24.54
CA LEU A 324 16.35 -23.91 25.72
C LEU A 324 15.86 -22.48 26.00
N VAL A 325 15.67 -21.65 24.98
CA VAL A 325 15.09 -20.30 25.15
C VAL A 325 13.69 -20.40 25.75
N ARG A 326 12.83 -21.29 25.23
CA ARG A 326 11.47 -21.52 25.77
C ARG A 326 11.50 -22.03 27.21
N GLU A 327 12.43 -22.94 27.55
CA GLU A 327 12.59 -23.47 28.93
C GLU A 327 12.99 -22.35 29.90
N LEU A 328 13.94 -21.48 29.51
CA LEU A 328 14.38 -20.36 30.34
C LEU A 328 13.27 -19.31 30.50
N ASP A 329 12.56 -18.99 29.44
CA ASP A 329 11.44 -18.06 29.49
C ASP A 329 10.30 -18.60 30.41
N ALA A 330 9.94 -19.86 30.27
CA ALA A 330 8.92 -20.50 31.11
C ALA A 330 9.31 -20.59 32.58
N SER A 331 10.60 -20.77 32.89
CA SER A 331 11.07 -20.95 34.29
C SER A 331 11.38 -19.64 34.99
N GLN A 332 11.80 -18.59 34.26
CA GLN A 332 12.35 -17.33 34.83
C GLN A 332 11.63 -16.07 34.31
N GLY A 333 10.68 -16.22 33.37
CA GLY A 333 9.95 -15.12 32.75
C GLY A 333 10.76 -14.35 31.70
N SER A 334 12.01 -14.72 31.45
CA SER A 334 12.86 -14.19 30.35
C SER A 334 14.10 -15.07 30.17
N ALA A 335 14.59 -15.16 28.93
CA ALA A 335 15.86 -15.83 28.61
C ALA A 335 17.04 -14.85 28.69
N CYS A 336 17.68 -14.76 29.85
CA CYS A 336 18.86 -13.91 30.02
C CYS A 336 20.12 -14.50 29.39
N ALA A 337 20.96 -13.63 28.80
CA ALA A 337 22.19 -14.06 28.12
C ALA A 337 23.21 -14.76 29.05
N SER A 338 23.20 -14.48 30.37
CA SER A 338 24.00 -15.15 31.38
C SER A 338 23.60 -16.63 31.54
N ASP A 339 22.33 -16.84 31.71
CA ASP A 339 21.78 -18.18 32.01
C ASP A 339 21.83 -19.08 30.77
N PHE A 340 21.54 -18.51 29.61
CA PHE A 340 21.67 -19.17 28.32
C PHE A 340 23.14 -19.58 28.04
N ARG A 341 24.09 -18.66 28.31
CA ARG A 341 25.52 -18.97 28.22
C ARG A 341 25.95 -20.12 29.11
N ASP A 342 25.54 -20.09 30.39
CA ASP A 342 25.97 -21.08 31.38
C ASP A 342 25.38 -22.47 31.12
N ARG A 343 24.17 -22.52 30.58
CA ARG A 343 23.53 -23.79 30.15
C ARG A 343 24.17 -24.40 28.90
N LEU A 344 24.61 -23.57 27.95
CA LEU A 344 25.23 -24.04 26.71
C LEU A 344 26.75 -24.21 26.79
N GLY A 345 27.41 -23.62 27.80
CA GLY A 345 28.87 -23.62 27.91
C GLY A 345 29.57 -22.81 26.81
N VAL A 346 28.91 -21.79 26.24
CA VAL A 346 29.44 -20.97 25.14
C VAL A 346 29.95 -19.62 25.62
N GLY A 347 30.69 -18.91 24.75
CA GLY A 347 31.15 -17.55 25.07
C GLY A 347 29.99 -16.54 25.09
N ARG A 348 30.12 -15.47 25.91
CA ARG A 348 29.10 -14.41 26.08
C ARG A 348 28.63 -13.80 24.74
N LYS A 349 29.56 -13.50 23.83
CA LYS A 349 29.24 -12.91 22.53
C LYS A 349 28.35 -13.82 21.69
N LEU A 350 28.63 -15.12 21.72
CA LEU A 350 27.84 -16.11 20.98
C LEU A 350 26.45 -16.29 21.60
N ALA A 351 26.33 -16.31 22.94
CA ALA A 351 25.05 -16.39 23.62
C ALA A 351 24.14 -15.21 23.22
N ILE A 352 24.68 -13.98 23.19
CA ILE A 352 23.95 -12.80 22.75
C ILE A 352 23.51 -12.93 21.30
N GLN A 353 24.40 -13.33 20.38
CA GLN A 353 24.07 -13.49 18.97
C GLN A 353 22.97 -14.54 18.71
N ILE A 354 22.95 -15.60 19.51
CA ILE A 354 21.91 -16.64 19.41
C ILE A 354 20.57 -16.08 19.91
N LEU A 355 20.54 -15.35 21.03
CA LEU A 355 19.32 -14.75 21.56
C LEU A 355 18.76 -13.67 20.61
N GLU A 356 19.61 -12.79 20.06
CA GLU A 356 19.22 -11.78 19.04
C GLU A 356 18.66 -12.41 17.76
N PHE A 357 19.01 -13.66 17.47
CA PHE A 357 18.43 -14.38 16.32
C PHE A 357 16.99 -14.85 16.58
N PHE A 358 16.60 -15.03 17.86
CA PHE A 358 15.26 -15.46 18.25
C PHE A 358 14.32 -14.32 18.61
N ASP A 359 14.84 -13.08 18.80
CA ASP A 359 14.05 -11.85 18.99
C ASP A 359 13.39 -11.38 17.68
#